data_df5432a22c1cf6db223b1a42d11831ff
#
_entry.id   df5432a22c1cf6db223b1a42d11831ff
#
_cell.length_a   1.000
_cell.length_b   1.000
_cell.length_c   1.000
_cell.angle_alpha   90.00
_cell.angle_beta   90.00
_cell.angle_gamma   90.00
#
_symmetry.space_group_name_H-M   'P 1'
#
loop_
_entity.id
_entity.type
_entity.pdbx_description
1 polymer ?
#
loop_
_entity_poly.entity_id
_entity_poly.type
_entity_poly.pdbx_seq_one_letter_code
_entity_poly.pdbx_strand_id
1 'polypeptide(L)'
;LEEDLTLAGLVGLEDPPRPEVPEAMQRCREAGIKVVMVTGDHPHTATAIAIEIGLVRSAAPVVITGEQLGHLSDIQLQIALDALEILFARVLAEQKMRIVVALKNKREIVAVTGDGVNDAPALRKADVGIAMGRSGTDVAREAAYMVLLDDYFGSIVASIKEGRAVFS
;
A
#
# COMPACT_ATOMS: atom_id res chain seq x y z
N LEU A 1 -9.32 -35.51 -19.24
CA LEU A 1 -10.59 -35.03 -19.79
C LEU A 1 -10.48 -33.69 -20.48
N GLU A 2 -9.29 -33.13 -20.59
CA GLU A 2 -8.94 -31.90 -21.32
C GLU A 2 -7.97 -32.27 -22.42
N GLU A 3 -8.44 -33.14 -23.35
CA GLU A 3 -7.70 -33.57 -24.52
C GLU A 3 -8.22 -32.78 -25.72
N ASP A 4 -7.35 -32.53 -26.68
CA ASP A 4 -7.66 -31.80 -27.93
C ASP A 4 -8.12 -30.33 -27.76
N LEU A 5 -7.55 -29.64 -26.78
CA LEU A 5 -7.82 -28.22 -26.58
C LEU A 5 -7.15 -27.36 -27.67
N THR A 6 -7.91 -26.41 -28.19
CA THR A 6 -7.40 -25.38 -29.11
C THR A 6 -7.29 -24.05 -28.41
N LEU A 7 -6.10 -23.44 -28.40
CA LEU A 7 -5.95 -22.08 -27.86
C LEU A 7 -6.72 -21.10 -28.74
N ALA A 8 -7.84 -20.57 -28.24
CA ALA A 8 -8.70 -19.64 -28.97
C ALA A 8 -8.18 -18.19 -28.91
N GLY A 9 -7.43 -17.85 -27.85
CA GLY A 9 -6.88 -16.52 -27.68
C GLY A 9 -6.47 -16.24 -26.24
N LEU A 10 -6.00 -15.02 -26.02
CA LEU A 10 -5.66 -14.47 -24.71
C LEU A 10 -6.53 -13.25 -24.44
N VAL A 11 -7.01 -13.12 -23.22
CA VAL A 11 -7.77 -11.95 -22.75
C VAL A 11 -6.99 -11.30 -21.62
N GLY A 12 -6.67 -10.01 -21.76
CA GLY A 12 -6.11 -9.19 -20.70
C GLY A 12 -7.23 -8.57 -19.88
N LEU A 13 -7.12 -8.63 -18.55
CA LEU A 13 -7.99 -7.93 -17.62
C LEU A 13 -7.15 -6.87 -16.91
N GLU A 14 -7.65 -5.63 -16.89
CA GLU A 14 -7.01 -4.51 -16.22
C GLU A 14 -8.04 -3.80 -15.35
N ASP A 15 -7.63 -3.48 -14.11
CA ASP A 15 -8.38 -2.61 -13.19
C ASP A 15 -7.55 -1.32 -13.04
N PRO A 16 -7.92 -0.23 -13.72
CA PRO A 16 -7.14 0.99 -13.73
C PRO A 16 -7.15 1.66 -12.35
N PRO A 17 -6.07 2.39 -11.99
CA PRO A 17 -6.06 3.20 -10.79
C PRO A 17 -7.19 4.22 -10.78
N ARG A 18 -7.70 4.54 -9.59
CA ARG A 18 -8.72 5.58 -9.43
C ARG A 18 -8.18 6.94 -9.89
N PRO A 19 -8.96 7.74 -10.63
CA PRO A 19 -8.47 8.98 -11.25
C PRO A 19 -7.89 10.02 -10.28
N GLU A 20 -8.35 10.02 -9.03
CA GLU A 20 -7.92 10.97 -7.99
C GLU A 20 -6.58 10.61 -7.34
N VAL A 21 -6.10 9.37 -7.50
CA VAL A 21 -4.90 8.88 -6.78
C VAL A 21 -3.63 9.63 -7.18
N PRO A 22 -3.36 9.95 -8.46
CA PRO A 22 -2.17 10.69 -8.84
C PRO A 22 -2.05 12.05 -8.15
N GLU A 23 -3.15 12.80 -8.06
CA GLU A 23 -3.17 14.10 -7.36
C GLU A 23 -2.92 13.91 -5.86
N ALA A 24 -3.52 12.89 -5.24
CA ALA A 24 -3.31 12.57 -3.84
C ALA A 24 -1.84 12.19 -3.55
N MET A 25 -1.20 11.41 -4.44
CA MET A 25 0.24 11.08 -4.33
C MET A 25 1.11 12.33 -4.39
N GLN A 26 0.81 13.27 -5.27
CA GLN A 26 1.52 14.54 -5.35
C GLN A 26 1.38 15.33 -4.05
N ARG A 27 0.16 15.46 -3.52
CA ARG A 27 -0.11 16.16 -2.26
C ARG A 27 0.60 15.52 -1.06
N CYS A 28 0.64 14.19 -0.98
CA CYS A 28 1.42 13.48 0.04
C CYS A 28 2.89 13.87 -0.02
N ARG A 29 3.48 13.89 -1.21
CA ARG A 29 4.88 14.25 -1.42
C ARG A 29 5.16 15.70 -1.01
N GLU A 30 4.31 16.65 -1.42
CA GLU A 30 4.43 18.07 -1.05
C GLU A 30 4.31 18.26 0.47
N ALA A 31 3.55 17.42 1.14
CA ALA A 31 3.40 17.41 2.59
C ALA A 31 4.54 16.67 3.32
N GLY A 32 5.55 16.15 2.60
CA GLY A 32 6.65 15.38 3.18
C GLY A 32 6.23 13.99 3.68
N ILE A 33 5.11 13.45 3.18
CA ILE A 33 4.61 12.13 3.56
C ILE A 33 5.18 11.10 2.58
N LYS A 34 5.93 10.15 3.12
CA LYS A 34 6.39 8.99 2.36
C LYS A 34 5.25 7.99 2.18
N VAL A 35 4.97 7.63 0.94
CA VAL A 35 4.01 6.58 0.62
C VAL A 35 4.76 5.33 0.19
N VAL A 36 4.36 4.18 0.73
CA VAL A 36 4.93 2.87 0.42
C VAL A 36 3.81 1.96 -0.07
N MET A 37 3.96 1.41 -1.27
CA MET A 37 3.01 0.43 -1.80
C MET A 37 3.38 -0.96 -1.29
N VAL A 38 2.37 -1.66 -0.74
CA VAL A 38 2.50 -3.04 -0.25
C VAL A 38 1.34 -3.85 -0.84
N THR A 39 1.64 -4.73 -1.78
CA THR A 39 0.62 -5.46 -2.54
C THR A 39 0.91 -6.96 -2.63
N GLY A 40 -0.14 -7.76 -2.83
CA GLY A 40 -0.04 -9.17 -3.22
C GLY A 40 0.24 -9.38 -4.70
N ASP A 41 0.19 -8.32 -5.52
CA ASP A 41 0.35 -8.37 -6.98
C ASP A 41 1.78 -8.72 -7.41
N HIS A 42 1.89 -9.06 -8.69
CA HIS A 42 3.18 -9.32 -9.31
C HIS A 42 4.05 -8.04 -9.35
N PRO A 43 5.39 -8.14 -9.17
CA PRO A 43 6.29 -6.98 -9.16
C PRO A 43 6.14 -6.06 -10.38
N HIS A 44 5.99 -6.61 -11.58
CA HIS A 44 5.81 -5.80 -12.79
C HIS A 44 4.50 -5.01 -12.77
N THR A 45 3.40 -5.62 -12.33
CA THR A 45 2.10 -4.95 -12.18
C THR A 45 2.19 -3.84 -11.13
N ALA A 46 2.75 -4.14 -9.96
CA ALA A 46 2.95 -3.17 -8.88
C ALA A 46 3.79 -1.97 -9.35
N THR A 47 4.87 -2.22 -10.09
CA THR A 47 5.74 -1.16 -10.62
C THR A 47 5.02 -0.32 -11.67
N ALA A 48 4.29 -0.94 -12.60
CA ALA A 48 3.53 -0.22 -13.62
C ALA A 48 2.49 0.71 -12.99
N ILE A 49 1.70 0.21 -12.04
CA ILE A 49 0.71 1.00 -11.30
C ILE A 49 1.39 2.12 -10.52
N ALA A 50 2.50 1.84 -9.83
CA ALA A 50 3.21 2.83 -9.04
C ALA A 50 3.78 3.99 -9.88
N ILE A 51 4.21 3.71 -11.10
CA ILE A 51 4.62 4.74 -12.06
C ILE A 51 3.41 5.54 -12.55
N GLU A 52 2.33 4.88 -12.92
CA GLU A 52 1.11 5.49 -13.43
C GLU A 52 0.50 6.47 -12.44
N ILE A 53 0.41 6.09 -11.15
CA ILE A 53 -0.12 6.96 -10.09
C ILE A 53 0.90 7.99 -9.60
N GLY A 54 2.11 8.05 -10.15
CA GLY A 54 3.16 8.98 -9.76
C GLY A 54 3.76 8.71 -8.37
N LEU A 55 3.56 7.52 -7.80
CA LEU A 55 4.20 7.09 -6.57
C LEU A 55 5.72 6.94 -6.78
N VAL A 56 6.10 6.42 -7.94
CA VAL A 56 7.47 6.22 -8.38
C VAL A 56 7.74 7.11 -9.59
N ARG A 57 8.88 7.79 -9.58
CA ARG A 57 9.39 8.62 -10.70
C ARG A 57 10.69 8.08 -11.29
N SER A 58 11.38 7.24 -10.52
CA SER A 58 12.58 6.55 -10.98
C SER A 58 12.23 5.44 -11.98
N ALA A 59 13.07 5.25 -12.98
CA ALA A 59 12.96 4.11 -13.89
C ALA A 59 13.28 2.77 -13.22
N ALA A 60 13.93 2.79 -12.04
CA ALA A 60 14.34 1.61 -11.30
C ALA A 60 14.09 1.80 -9.78
N PRO A 61 12.84 1.74 -9.32
CA PRO A 61 12.52 1.78 -7.90
C PRO A 61 13.04 0.53 -7.18
N VAL A 62 13.22 0.62 -5.87
CA VAL A 62 13.50 -0.56 -5.06
C VAL A 62 12.22 -1.40 -4.94
N VAL A 63 12.25 -2.60 -5.48
CA VAL A 63 11.13 -3.55 -5.39
C VAL A 63 11.59 -4.77 -4.59
N ILE A 64 10.91 -5.04 -3.49
CA ILE A 64 11.18 -6.21 -2.63
C ILE A 64 9.98 -7.15 -2.71
N THR A 65 10.22 -8.39 -3.10
CA THR A 65 9.19 -9.42 -3.10
C THR A 65 8.98 -10.01 -1.71
N GLY A 66 7.82 -10.63 -1.48
CA GLY A 66 7.54 -11.35 -0.23
C GLY A 66 8.58 -12.44 0.07
N GLU A 67 9.10 -13.12 -0.96
CA GLU A 67 10.20 -14.09 -0.82
C GLU A 67 11.47 -13.42 -0.32
N GLN A 68 11.92 -12.35 -0.97
CA GLN A 68 13.07 -11.57 -0.54
C GLN A 68 12.89 -11.01 0.87
N LEU A 69 11.71 -10.48 1.16
CA LEU A 69 11.37 -9.96 2.49
C LEU A 69 11.49 -11.04 3.58
N GLY A 70 11.14 -12.29 3.26
CA GLY A 70 11.31 -13.42 4.16
C GLY A 70 12.77 -13.69 4.56
N HIS A 71 13.72 -13.34 3.70
CA HIS A 71 15.16 -13.52 3.93
C HIS A 71 15.85 -12.31 4.58
N LEU A 72 15.20 -11.14 4.60
CA LEU A 72 15.77 -9.96 5.25
C LEU A 72 15.71 -10.08 6.78
N SER A 73 16.77 -9.72 7.46
CA SER A 73 16.70 -9.41 8.89
C SER A 73 15.94 -8.11 9.14
N ASP A 74 15.51 -7.85 10.37
CA ASP A 74 14.80 -6.63 10.70
C ASP A 74 15.64 -5.36 10.50
N ILE A 75 16.95 -5.46 10.73
CA ILE A 75 17.88 -4.36 10.45
C ILE A 75 17.97 -4.10 8.94
N GLN A 76 18.11 -5.15 8.14
CA GLN A 76 18.14 -5.00 6.68
C GLN A 76 16.84 -4.40 6.12
N LEU A 77 15.69 -4.81 6.66
CA LEU A 77 14.40 -4.24 6.28
C LEU A 77 14.33 -2.75 6.65
N GLN A 78 14.79 -2.34 7.83
CA GLN A 78 14.84 -0.95 8.24
C GLN A 78 15.76 -0.12 7.31
N ILE A 79 16.90 -0.64 6.91
CA ILE A 79 17.81 0.01 5.94
C ILE A 79 17.13 0.11 4.57
N ALA A 80 16.48 -0.95 4.09
CA ALA A 80 15.76 -0.92 2.81
C ALA A 80 14.64 0.13 2.81
N LEU A 81 13.97 0.31 3.95
CA LEU A 81 12.93 1.32 4.12
C LEU A 81 13.46 2.77 4.10
N ASP A 82 14.77 3.02 4.07
CA ASP A 82 15.33 4.36 3.85
C ASP A 82 15.27 4.79 2.37
N ALA A 83 15.10 3.84 1.44
CA ALA A 83 14.94 4.17 0.04
C ALA A 83 13.72 5.10 -0.15
N LEU A 84 13.89 6.15 -0.95
CA LEU A 84 12.82 7.12 -1.20
C LEU A 84 11.63 6.50 -1.94
N GLU A 85 11.90 5.61 -2.88
CA GLU A 85 10.92 4.91 -3.70
C GLU A 85 11.09 3.42 -3.51
N ILE A 86 10.20 2.84 -2.71
CA ILE A 86 10.22 1.41 -2.38
C ILE A 86 8.82 0.82 -2.51
N LEU A 87 8.75 -0.36 -3.11
CA LEU A 87 7.54 -1.16 -3.30
C LEU A 87 7.75 -2.55 -2.72
N PHE A 88 6.69 -3.10 -2.14
CA PHE A 88 6.65 -4.49 -1.71
C PHE A 88 5.60 -5.23 -2.52
N ALA A 89 5.99 -6.28 -3.23
CA ALA A 89 5.15 -7.07 -4.12
C ALA A 89 5.09 -8.55 -3.70
N ARG A 90 4.00 -9.26 -4.02
CA ARG A 90 3.79 -10.66 -3.58
C ARG A 90 3.89 -10.84 -2.07
N VAL A 91 3.39 -9.86 -1.31
CA VAL A 91 3.47 -9.82 0.15
C VAL A 91 2.28 -10.49 0.79
N LEU A 92 2.52 -11.34 1.78
CA LEU A 92 1.50 -11.98 2.60
C LEU A 92 1.06 -11.06 3.75
N ALA A 93 -0.08 -11.36 4.37
CA ALA A 93 -0.66 -10.59 5.46
C ALA A 93 0.32 -10.35 6.64
N GLU A 94 1.00 -11.40 7.08
CA GLU A 94 1.99 -11.31 8.17
C GLU A 94 3.18 -10.41 7.81
N GLN A 95 3.57 -10.43 6.55
CA GLN A 95 4.67 -9.61 6.05
C GLN A 95 4.27 -8.13 5.97
N LYS A 96 3.00 -7.82 5.65
CA LYS A 96 2.47 -6.43 5.73
C LYS A 96 2.64 -5.88 7.15
N MET A 97 2.24 -6.65 8.16
CA MET A 97 2.42 -6.26 9.56
C MET A 97 3.90 -6.06 9.91
N ARG A 98 4.80 -6.92 9.42
CA ARG A 98 6.26 -6.80 9.66
C ARG A 98 6.82 -5.49 9.11
N ILE A 99 6.39 -5.05 7.93
CA ILE A 99 6.78 -3.74 7.36
C ILE A 99 6.33 -2.60 8.27
N VAL A 100 5.09 -2.64 8.76
CA VAL A 100 4.57 -1.63 9.70
C VAL A 100 5.40 -1.57 10.98
N VAL A 101 5.71 -2.73 11.57
CA VAL A 101 6.55 -2.81 12.77
C VAL A 101 7.95 -2.22 12.51
N ALA A 102 8.55 -2.52 11.36
CA ALA A 102 9.86 -2.00 11.00
C ALA A 102 9.86 -0.46 10.88
N LEU A 103 8.83 0.13 10.28
CA LEU A 103 8.65 1.59 10.21
C LEU A 103 8.47 2.20 11.60
N LYS A 104 7.64 1.61 12.46
CA LYS A 104 7.45 2.08 13.85
C LYS A 104 8.73 2.00 14.68
N ASN A 105 9.55 0.96 14.47
CA ASN A 105 10.86 0.84 15.14
C ASN A 105 11.84 1.95 14.70
N LYS A 106 11.63 2.52 13.51
CA LYS A 106 12.33 3.73 13.03
C LYS A 106 11.74 5.02 13.61
N ARG A 107 10.73 4.93 14.49
CA ARG A 107 9.98 6.06 15.07
C ARG A 107 9.18 6.87 14.06
N GLU A 108 8.82 6.24 12.94
CA GLU A 108 7.89 6.83 11.99
C GLU A 108 6.44 6.71 12.50
N ILE A 109 5.63 7.73 12.24
CA ILE A 109 4.18 7.65 12.44
C ILE A 109 3.57 7.00 11.21
N VAL A 110 3.00 5.82 11.38
CA VAL A 110 2.57 4.96 10.29
C VAL A 110 1.05 4.96 10.15
N ALA A 111 0.55 5.42 9.01
CA ALA A 111 -0.82 5.16 8.57
C ALA A 111 -0.84 3.97 7.59
N VAL A 112 -1.81 3.09 7.76
CA VAL A 112 -2.03 1.95 6.86
C VAL A 112 -3.43 2.03 6.29
N THR A 113 -3.56 1.86 4.98
CA THR A 113 -4.85 1.69 4.32
C THR A 113 -5.04 0.24 3.90
N GLY A 114 -6.26 -0.27 4.01
CA GLY A 114 -6.58 -1.62 3.56
C GLY A 114 -8.08 -1.85 3.48
N ASP A 115 -8.48 -2.84 2.71
CA ASP A 115 -9.88 -3.22 2.48
C ASP A 115 -10.16 -4.69 2.77
N GLY A 116 -9.11 -5.52 2.80
CA GLY A 116 -9.22 -6.97 2.95
C GLY A 116 -9.02 -7.48 4.37
N VAL A 117 -9.46 -8.71 4.58
CA VAL A 117 -9.20 -9.47 5.84
C VAL A 117 -7.69 -9.57 6.12
N ASN A 118 -6.90 -9.68 5.06
CA ASN A 118 -5.45 -9.80 5.14
C ASN A 118 -4.75 -8.50 5.60
N ASP A 119 -5.46 -7.38 5.59
CA ASP A 119 -4.92 -6.08 6.03
C ASP A 119 -5.18 -5.82 7.51
N ALA A 120 -6.13 -6.52 8.13
CA ALA A 120 -6.54 -6.28 9.50
C ALA A 120 -5.40 -6.31 10.52
N PRO A 121 -4.42 -7.23 10.47
CA PRO A 121 -3.28 -7.20 11.39
C PRO A 121 -2.41 -5.94 11.24
N ALA A 122 -2.20 -5.49 10.00
CA ALA A 122 -1.43 -4.28 9.70
C ALA A 122 -2.19 -3.01 10.12
N LEU A 123 -3.52 -2.95 9.86
CA LEU A 123 -4.40 -1.86 10.28
C LEU A 123 -4.39 -1.67 11.80
N ARG A 124 -4.49 -2.76 12.58
CA ARG A 124 -4.42 -2.71 14.04
C ARG A 124 -3.04 -2.30 14.57
N LYS A 125 -1.98 -2.66 13.87
CA LYS A 125 -0.61 -2.40 14.31
C LYS A 125 -0.13 -0.99 14.01
N ALA A 126 -0.69 -0.35 13.01
CA ALA A 126 -0.39 1.03 12.61
C ALA A 126 -0.74 2.04 13.71
N ASP A 127 -0.21 3.25 13.64
CA ASP A 127 -0.64 4.36 14.49
C ASP A 127 -2.02 4.86 14.04
N VAL A 128 -2.29 4.80 12.72
CA VAL A 128 -3.60 5.09 12.14
C VAL A 128 -3.96 4.01 11.11
N GLY A 129 -4.84 3.09 11.47
CA GLY A 129 -5.45 2.15 10.52
C GLY A 129 -6.65 2.78 9.83
N ILE A 130 -6.71 2.72 8.50
CA ILE A 130 -7.75 3.33 7.66
C ILE A 130 -8.37 2.24 6.79
N ALA A 131 -9.64 1.95 6.97
CA ALA A 131 -10.35 0.99 6.13
C ALA A 131 -11.24 1.68 5.10
N MET A 132 -11.44 1.02 3.96
CA MET A 132 -12.43 1.41 2.96
C MET A 132 -13.82 1.07 3.48
N GLY A 133 -14.77 2.00 3.31
CA GLY A 133 -16.10 1.87 3.87
C GLY A 133 -17.02 1.05 2.98
N ARG A 134 -16.97 1.27 1.66
CA ARG A 134 -17.81 0.59 0.67
C ARG A 134 -17.20 -0.73 0.20
N SER A 135 -15.93 -0.73 -0.21
CA SER A 135 -15.22 -1.90 -0.69
C SER A 135 -14.59 -2.74 0.43
N GLY A 136 -14.41 -2.16 1.62
CA GLY A 136 -13.77 -2.84 2.74
C GLY A 136 -14.63 -3.94 3.35
N THR A 137 -13.98 -5.02 3.78
CA THR A 137 -14.61 -6.09 4.56
C THR A 137 -14.96 -5.62 5.98
N ASP A 138 -15.93 -6.27 6.64
CA ASP A 138 -16.27 -6.00 8.04
C ASP A 138 -15.03 -6.13 8.94
N VAL A 139 -14.21 -7.15 8.69
CA VAL A 139 -12.97 -7.40 9.45
C VAL A 139 -11.97 -6.26 9.33
N ALA A 140 -11.81 -5.69 8.13
CA ALA A 140 -10.94 -4.53 7.93
C ALA A 140 -11.51 -3.29 8.64
N ARG A 141 -12.83 -3.04 8.53
CA ARG A 141 -13.50 -1.92 9.21
C ARG A 141 -13.39 -2.01 10.73
N GLU A 142 -13.58 -3.19 11.31
CA GLU A 142 -13.42 -3.41 12.76
C GLU A 142 -11.98 -3.28 13.24
N ALA A 143 -11.00 -3.54 12.37
CA ALA A 143 -9.58 -3.41 12.70
C ALA A 143 -9.06 -1.98 12.60
N ALA A 144 -9.76 -1.09 11.91
CA ALA A 144 -9.32 0.26 11.61
C ALA A 144 -9.75 1.28 12.68
N TYR A 145 -8.97 2.36 12.82
CA TYR A 145 -9.34 3.53 13.63
C TYR A 145 -10.21 4.51 12.85
N MET A 146 -10.10 4.51 11.54
CA MET A 146 -10.84 5.39 10.63
C MET A 146 -11.44 4.57 9.49
N VAL A 147 -12.65 4.95 9.07
CA VAL A 147 -13.32 4.33 7.92
C VAL A 147 -13.65 5.42 6.90
N LEU A 148 -13.20 5.25 5.67
CA LEU A 148 -13.52 6.16 4.55
C LEU A 148 -14.86 5.77 3.95
N LEU A 149 -15.90 6.52 4.27
CA LEU A 149 -17.28 6.21 3.84
C LEU A 149 -17.48 6.24 2.32
N ASP A 150 -16.67 7.02 1.63
CA ASP A 150 -16.73 7.23 0.17
C ASP A 150 -15.67 6.46 -0.61
N ASP A 151 -14.76 5.75 0.09
CA ASP A 151 -13.58 5.10 -0.47
C ASP A 151 -12.65 6.05 -1.26
N TYR A 152 -12.76 7.36 -1.02
CA TYR A 152 -12.00 8.35 -1.73
C TYR A 152 -10.64 8.57 -1.09
N PHE A 153 -9.57 8.17 -1.78
CA PHE A 153 -8.21 8.27 -1.24
C PHE A 153 -7.80 9.71 -0.91
N GLY A 154 -8.30 10.69 -1.65
CA GLY A 154 -8.07 12.11 -1.37
C GLY A 154 -8.54 12.56 0.01
N SER A 155 -9.54 11.89 0.61
CA SER A 155 -10.04 12.16 1.97
C SER A 155 -8.98 11.92 3.03
N ILE A 156 -8.05 10.97 2.81
CA ILE A 156 -6.90 10.72 3.71
C ILE A 156 -6.02 11.96 3.76
N VAL A 157 -5.66 12.49 2.59
CA VAL A 157 -4.79 13.67 2.48
C VAL A 157 -5.45 14.90 3.09
N ALA A 158 -6.75 15.07 2.87
CA ALA A 158 -7.54 16.15 3.49
C ALA A 158 -7.55 16.02 5.02
N SER A 159 -7.77 14.82 5.56
CA SER A 159 -7.75 14.57 7.00
C SER A 159 -6.40 14.87 7.64
N ILE A 160 -5.30 14.54 6.96
CA ILE A 160 -3.95 14.88 7.44
C ILE A 160 -3.75 16.41 7.49
N LYS A 161 -4.21 17.11 6.46
CA LYS A 161 -4.14 18.57 6.40
C LYS A 161 -4.91 19.21 7.55
N GLU A 162 -6.14 18.79 7.77
CA GLU A 162 -6.97 19.30 8.88
C GLU A 162 -6.34 18.96 10.25
N GLY A 163 -5.87 17.72 10.43
CA GLY A 163 -5.18 17.33 11.65
C GLY A 163 -3.95 18.21 11.94
N ARG A 164 -3.15 18.54 10.95
CA ARG A 164 -2.00 19.44 11.11
C ARG A 164 -2.43 20.87 11.46
N ALA A 165 -3.54 21.35 10.90
CA ALA A 165 -4.07 22.68 11.21
C ALA A 165 -4.61 22.80 12.64
N VAL A 166 -5.10 21.71 13.22
CA VAL A 166 -5.58 21.69 14.62
C VAL A 166 -4.44 21.73 15.62
N PHE A 167 -3.26 21.18 15.27
CA PHE A 167 -2.09 21.08 16.16
C PHE A 167 -1.00 22.13 15.89
N SER A 168 -1.21 23.03 14.94
CA SER A 168 -0.32 24.18 14.68
C SER A 168 -0.81 25.43 15.41
#